data_c2356fc2b2fc08b649e3c5158f78661e
#
_entry.id   c2356fc2b2fc08b649e3c5158f78661e
#
_cell.length_a   1.000
_cell.length_b   1.000
_cell.length_c   1.000
_cell.angle_alpha   90.00
_cell.angle_beta   90.00
_cell.angle_gamma   90.00
#
_symmetry.space_group_name_H-M   'P 1'
#
loop_
_entity.id
_entity.type
_entity.pdbx_description
1 polymer ?
#
loop_
_entity_poly.entity_id
_entity_poly.type
_entity_poly.pdbx_seq_one_letter_code
_entity_poly.pdbx_strand_id
1 'polypeptide(L)'
;MGATYTRQSSYSDGDTITAAHTNDEFNQLLAAFASSSGHTHDGTAAEGGPITKLLGTSITIGDATSGTDITVTFDGESNDGVLKWMEDEDYFEFSD
;
A
#
# COMPACT_ATOMS: atom_id res chain seq x y z
N MET A 1 -1.54 2.98 -7.96
CA MET A 1 -0.18 3.52 -7.77
C MET A 1 -0.18 4.46 -6.58
N GLY A 2 0.74 4.25 -5.65
CA GLY A 2 0.84 5.09 -4.47
C GLY A 2 1.64 6.37 -4.70
N ALA A 3 1.67 7.25 -3.71
CA ALA A 3 2.47 8.47 -3.75
C ALA A 3 3.92 8.17 -3.41
N THR A 4 4.82 8.68 -4.21
CA THR A 4 6.25 8.63 -3.94
C THR A 4 6.61 9.81 -3.04
N TYR A 5 7.17 9.54 -1.87
CA TYR A 5 7.65 10.62 -1.02
C TYR A 5 8.88 11.26 -1.64
N THR A 6 8.80 12.55 -1.91
CA THR A 6 9.93 13.34 -2.41
C THR A 6 10.29 14.39 -1.38
N ARG A 7 11.55 14.37 -0.95
CA ARG A 7 12.03 15.38 0.01
C ARG A 7 11.94 16.77 -0.61
N GLN A 8 11.29 17.69 0.11
CA GLN A 8 11.04 19.03 -0.39
C GLN A 8 12.15 20.02 -0.02
N SER A 9 12.84 19.80 1.08
CA SER A 9 13.87 20.70 1.56
C SER A 9 15.02 19.95 2.21
N SER A 10 16.22 20.51 2.11
CA SER A 10 17.41 20.01 2.78
C SER A 10 18.08 21.16 3.52
N TYR A 11 18.40 20.96 4.79
CA TYR A 11 18.88 22.03 5.65
C TYR A 11 20.32 21.78 6.12
N SER A 12 21.05 22.88 6.34
CA SER A 12 22.37 22.86 6.98
C SER A 12 22.35 23.82 8.14
N ASP A 13 23.31 23.68 9.04
CA ASP A 13 23.43 24.58 10.19
C ASP A 13 23.51 26.03 9.70
N GLY A 14 22.74 26.91 10.34
CA GLY A 14 22.68 28.33 9.99
C GLY A 14 21.65 28.67 8.93
N ASP A 15 20.97 27.70 8.32
CA ASP A 15 19.90 27.98 7.36
C ASP A 15 18.69 28.58 8.05
N THR A 16 18.00 29.47 7.32
CA THR A 16 16.69 29.97 7.74
C THR A 16 15.63 29.00 7.26
N ILE A 17 14.84 28.48 8.19
CA ILE A 17 13.73 27.55 7.87
C ILE A 17 12.43 28.35 7.87
N THR A 18 11.76 28.37 6.71
CA THR A 18 10.47 29.07 6.58
C THR A 18 9.33 28.11 6.89
N ALA A 19 8.13 28.66 7.14
CA ALA A 19 6.94 27.85 7.34
C ALA A 19 6.66 26.94 6.13
N ALA A 20 6.89 27.44 4.91
CA ALA A 20 6.68 26.64 3.70
C ALA A 20 7.59 25.43 3.65
N HIS A 21 8.85 25.54 4.06
CA HIS A 21 9.76 24.41 4.09
C HIS A 21 9.20 23.24 4.92
N THR A 22 8.73 23.53 6.13
CA THR A 22 8.21 22.52 7.04
C THR A 22 6.85 21.99 6.57
N ASN A 23 5.97 22.87 6.14
CA ASN A 23 4.64 22.49 5.65
C ASN A 23 4.74 21.58 4.43
N ASP A 24 5.64 21.87 3.50
CA ASP A 24 5.82 21.06 2.29
C ASP A 24 6.28 19.63 2.64
N GLU A 25 7.19 19.48 3.60
CA GLU A 25 7.63 18.16 4.06
C GLU A 25 6.47 17.38 4.69
N PHE A 26 5.69 18.02 5.57
CA PHE A 26 4.55 17.37 6.20
C PHE A 26 3.46 17.02 5.20
N ASN A 27 3.23 17.86 4.19
CA ASN A 27 2.26 17.57 3.15
C ASN A 27 2.65 16.32 2.35
N GLN A 28 3.93 16.13 2.09
CA GLN A 28 4.43 14.92 1.42
C GLN A 28 4.22 13.67 2.29
N LEU A 29 4.46 13.78 3.59
CA LEU A 29 4.21 12.66 4.52
C LEU A 29 2.73 12.31 4.55
N LEU A 30 1.85 13.31 4.66
CA LEU A 30 0.41 13.08 4.65
C LEU A 30 -0.04 12.38 3.35
N ALA A 31 0.49 12.82 2.21
CA ALA A 31 0.16 12.21 0.92
C ALA A 31 0.63 10.75 0.86
N ALA A 32 1.79 10.43 1.46
CA ALA A 32 2.34 9.07 1.46
C ALA A 32 1.51 8.09 2.28
N PHE A 33 0.70 8.58 3.21
CA PHE A 33 -0.15 7.73 4.06
C PHE A 33 -1.65 7.86 3.75
N ALA A 34 -2.02 8.69 2.78
CA ALA A 34 -3.43 8.85 2.42
C ALA A 34 -3.96 7.61 1.70
N SER A 35 -5.25 7.34 1.86
CA SER A 35 -5.86 6.12 1.33
C SER A 35 -5.85 6.05 -0.21
N SER A 36 -5.89 7.19 -0.89
CA SER A 36 -5.94 7.23 -2.36
C SER A 36 -4.58 7.48 -3.01
N SER A 37 -3.64 8.09 -2.29
CA SER A 37 -2.33 8.46 -2.82
C SER A 37 -1.16 7.83 -2.06
N GLY A 38 -1.44 7.00 -1.06
CA GLY A 38 -0.42 6.43 -0.19
C GLY A 38 0.49 5.43 -0.89
N HIS A 39 1.59 5.10 -0.20
CA HIS A 39 2.53 4.09 -0.68
C HIS A 39 1.91 2.70 -0.64
N THR A 40 2.39 1.80 -1.50
CA THR A 40 1.76 0.50 -1.75
C THR A 40 2.61 -0.71 -1.38
N HIS A 41 3.83 -0.51 -0.91
CA HIS A 41 4.77 -1.60 -0.56
C HIS A 41 5.05 -2.53 -1.75
N ASP A 42 5.18 -1.96 -2.93
CA ASP A 42 5.37 -2.74 -4.17
C ASP A 42 6.85 -2.94 -4.54
N GLY A 43 7.77 -2.45 -3.73
CA GLY A 43 9.21 -2.60 -3.96
C GLY A 43 9.83 -1.52 -4.82
N THR A 44 9.04 -0.58 -5.35
CA THR A 44 9.60 0.55 -6.09
C THR A 44 10.08 1.64 -5.14
N ALA A 45 10.90 2.56 -5.64
CA ALA A 45 11.48 3.61 -4.83
C ALA A 45 10.41 4.46 -4.15
N ALA A 46 10.55 4.69 -2.85
CA ALA A 46 9.66 5.49 -2.01
C ALA A 46 8.23 4.95 -1.87
N GLU A 47 7.96 3.74 -2.35
CA GLU A 47 6.66 3.08 -2.14
C GLU A 47 6.68 2.07 -1.00
N GLY A 48 7.81 1.93 -0.34
CA GLY A 48 8.01 0.93 0.70
C GLY A 48 8.45 -0.40 0.11
N GLY A 49 9.24 -1.16 0.86
CA GLY A 49 9.69 -2.47 0.43
C GLY A 49 8.56 -3.49 0.41
N PRO A 50 8.75 -4.63 -0.26
CA PRO A 50 7.75 -5.70 -0.24
C PRO A 50 7.50 -6.17 1.19
N ILE A 51 6.25 -6.54 1.49
CA ILE A 51 5.93 -7.12 2.80
C ILE A 51 6.30 -8.60 2.76
N THR A 52 7.33 -8.98 3.49
CA THR A 52 7.84 -10.36 3.49
C THR A 52 7.39 -11.16 4.71
N LYS A 53 6.77 -10.52 5.70
CA LYS A 53 6.38 -11.17 6.93
C LYS A 53 5.27 -10.41 7.63
N LEU A 54 4.23 -11.12 8.03
CA LEU A 54 3.16 -10.59 8.87
C LEU A 54 3.21 -11.33 10.21
N LEU A 55 3.37 -10.61 11.31
CA LEU A 55 3.63 -11.20 12.63
C LEU A 55 2.38 -11.44 13.47
N GLY A 56 1.25 -10.94 13.06
CA GLY A 56 0.00 -11.14 13.80
C GLY A 56 -0.48 -12.59 13.73
N THR A 57 -1.45 -12.92 14.58
CA THR A 57 -2.03 -14.27 14.61
C THR A 57 -3.26 -14.39 13.72
N SER A 58 -3.67 -13.31 13.08
CA SER A 58 -4.80 -13.30 12.15
C SER A 58 -4.60 -12.23 11.09
N ILE A 59 -5.21 -12.45 9.92
CA ILE A 59 -5.25 -11.49 8.82
C ILE A 59 -6.71 -11.37 8.39
N THR A 60 -7.18 -10.13 8.24
CA THR A 60 -8.50 -9.87 7.66
C THR A 60 -8.28 -9.31 6.25
N ILE A 61 -8.86 -9.95 5.26
CA ILE A 61 -8.79 -9.52 3.87
C ILE A 61 -10.21 -9.15 3.43
N GLY A 62 -10.37 -7.95 2.92
CA GLY A 62 -11.67 -7.43 2.51
C GLY A 62 -12.22 -6.41 3.48
N ASP A 63 -13.28 -5.75 3.08
CA ASP A 63 -13.88 -4.65 3.82
C ASP A 63 -15.37 -4.88 4.13
N ALA A 64 -15.84 -6.10 3.99
CA ALA A 64 -17.24 -6.49 4.20
C ALA A 64 -18.23 -5.86 3.19
N THR A 65 -17.76 -5.47 2.01
CA THR A 65 -18.65 -4.97 0.96
C THR A 65 -19.56 -6.09 0.49
N SER A 66 -20.89 -5.83 0.50
CA SER A 66 -21.90 -6.81 0.16
C SER A 66 -21.75 -7.32 -1.28
N GLY A 67 -21.87 -8.64 -1.45
CA GLY A 67 -21.86 -9.27 -2.77
C GLY A 67 -20.53 -9.24 -3.52
N THR A 68 -19.42 -8.91 -2.83
CA THR A 68 -18.12 -8.78 -3.46
C THR A 68 -17.25 -9.99 -3.14
N ASP A 69 -16.82 -10.72 -4.16
CA ASP A 69 -15.86 -11.80 -4.02
C ASP A 69 -14.48 -11.25 -3.67
N ILE A 70 -13.74 -11.98 -2.83
CA ILE A 70 -12.42 -11.56 -2.38
C ILE A 70 -11.37 -12.46 -3.03
N THR A 71 -10.40 -11.86 -3.69
CA THR A 71 -9.40 -12.57 -4.48
C THR A 71 -8.00 -12.36 -3.91
N VAL A 72 -7.26 -13.47 -3.75
CA VAL A 72 -5.82 -13.45 -3.49
C VAL A 72 -5.12 -14.06 -4.70
N THR A 73 -4.25 -13.30 -5.33
CA THR A 73 -3.52 -13.74 -6.53
C THR A 73 -2.07 -14.03 -6.18
N PHE A 74 -1.59 -15.19 -6.60
CA PHE A 74 -0.18 -15.57 -6.53
C PHE A 74 0.43 -15.32 -7.91
N ASP A 75 1.09 -14.17 -8.03
CA ASP A 75 1.56 -13.63 -9.31
C ASP A 75 2.84 -14.35 -9.74
N GLY A 76 2.71 -15.35 -10.59
CA GLY A 76 3.82 -16.13 -11.11
C GLY A 76 4.42 -15.52 -12.37
N GLU A 77 5.48 -16.13 -12.88
CA GLU A 77 6.15 -15.62 -14.09
C GLU A 77 5.27 -15.75 -15.34
N SER A 78 4.69 -16.92 -15.55
CA SER A 78 3.91 -17.21 -16.75
C SER A 78 2.47 -17.61 -16.45
N ASN A 79 2.22 -18.09 -15.25
CA ASN A 79 0.90 -18.54 -14.83
C ASN A 79 0.64 -18.08 -13.41
N ASP A 80 -0.51 -17.51 -13.17
CA ASP A 80 -0.92 -17.06 -11.85
C ASP A 80 -1.81 -18.09 -11.17
N GLY A 81 -1.74 -18.17 -9.85
CA GLY A 81 -2.68 -18.95 -9.05
C GLY A 81 -3.66 -18.01 -8.36
N VAL A 82 -4.90 -18.42 -8.22
CA VAL A 82 -5.93 -17.59 -7.57
C VAL A 82 -6.66 -18.39 -6.50
N LEU A 83 -6.77 -17.79 -5.32
CA LEU A 83 -7.63 -18.23 -4.22
C LEU A 83 -8.72 -17.19 -4.03
N LYS A 84 -9.98 -17.58 -4.16
CA LYS A 84 -11.09 -16.63 -4.11
C LYS A 84 -12.13 -17.08 -3.09
N TRP A 85 -12.57 -16.15 -2.26
CA TRP A 85 -13.77 -16.33 -1.45
C TRP A 85 -14.97 -15.88 -2.28
N MET A 86 -15.87 -16.84 -2.56
CA MET A 86 -17.09 -16.59 -3.33
C MET A 86 -18.19 -16.17 -2.35
N GLU A 87 -18.44 -14.87 -2.26
CA GLU A 87 -19.27 -14.30 -1.22
C GLU A 87 -20.73 -14.78 -1.28
N ASP A 88 -21.32 -14.77 -2.46
CA ASP A 88 -22.73 -15.16 -2.61
C ASP A 88 -22.93 -16.68 -2.57
N GLU A 89 -21.91 -17.45 -2.97
CA GLU A 89 -21.94 -18.89 -3.01
C GLU A 89 -21.49 -19.55 -1.72
N ASP A 90 -20.80 -18.80 -0.85
CA ASP A 90 -20.35 -19.23 0.47
C ASP A 90 -19.33 -20.38 0.43
N TYR A 91 -18.34 -20.28 -0.50
CA TYR A 91 -17.26 -21.26 -0.56
C TYR A 91 -15.97 -20.65 -1.11
N PHE A 92 -14.84 -21.36 -0.93
CA PHE A 92 -13.58 -20.99 -1.59
C PHE A 92 -13.47 -21.64 -2.96
N GLU A 93 -12.94 -20.88 -3.92
CA GLU A 93 -12.62 -21.35 -5.25
C GLU A 93 -11.12 -21.22 -5.49
N PHE A 94 -10.50 -22.26 -6.04
CA PHE A 94 -9.10 -22.25 -6.45
C PHE A 94 -9.06 -22.32 -7.98
N SER A 95 -8.30 -21.38 -8.60
CA SER A 95 -8.14 -21.37 -10.04
C SER A 95 -6.74 -20.90 -10.42
N ASP A 96 -6.38 -21.08 -11.67
CA ASP A 96 -5.13 -20.62 -12.23
C ASP A 96 -5.33 -19.74 -13.46
#